data_a24fee7907b4bba36c8b5143ebc42020
#
_entry.id   a24fee7907b4bba36c8b5143ebc42020
#
_cell.length_a   1.000
_cell.length_b   1.000
_cell.length_c   1.000
_cell.angle_alpha   90.00
_cell.angle_beta   90.00
_cell.angle_gamma   90.00
#
_symmetry.space_group_name_H-M   'P 1'
#
loop_
_entity.id
_entity.type
_entity.pdbx_description
1 polymer ?
#
loop_
_entity_poly.entity_id
_entity_poly.type
_entity_poly.pdbx_seq_one_letter_code
_entity_poly.pdbx_strand_id
1 'polypeptide(L)'
;MEIIAGTTDFYLEKDTAVAIGKFDGVHLGHRRLLEEILNKKKNGLAACVFTFDPTPAVLFGLSDGKELTTREEKRRLFERLGIDILIEFPLTKETAATEPERFVTEILAKQMNTRFVAAGEDLSFGKNGAGNAELLEKMAPQLGFCVRTIEKIEVDGIEVSSTYIRKLVEEGRMEEAEKMLGMPYALVGCVEHGNHIGHTLGFPTVNLLPPAGKLLPPNGVYYAVVRYNGKVYKAISNVGTKPTVSSEKRMGVESYLYDFDLDIYGQEIEVALKSFRRPERRFGSLEELKKQLDLDIADGRNA
;
A
#
# COMPACT_ATOMS: atom_id res chain seq x y z
N MET A 1 17.48 0.26 2.21
CA MET A 1 17.01 -0.61 1.09
C MET A 1 17.53 -0.04 -0.23
N GLU A 2 18.19 -0.87 -1.06
CA GLU A 2 18.56 -0.49 -2.43
C GLU A 2 17.31 -0.58 -3.34
N ILE A 3 17.15 0.40 -4.25
CA ILE A 3 16.02 0.43 -5.19
C ILE A 3 16.55 0.48 -6.61
N ILE A 4 16.19 -0.52 -7.42
CA ILE A 4 16.47 -0.58 -8.86
C ILE A 4 15.16 -0.35 -9.59
N ALA A 5 15.06 0.74 -10.34
CA ALA A 5 13.84 1.17 -11.01
C ALA A 5 14.11 1.76 -12.40
N GLY A 6 13.17 1.57 -13.33
CA GLY A 6 13.22 2.19 -14.65
C GLY A 6 14.27 1.60 -15.61
N THR A 7 14.91 0.49 -15.26
CA THR A 7 15.88 -0.22 -16.11
C THR A 7 15.60 -1.71 -16.15
N THR A 8 15.89 -2.34 -17.28
CA THR A 8 15.93 -3.80 -17.45
C THR A 8 17.36 -4.34 -17.42
N ASP A 9 18.35 -3.44 -17.38
CA ASP A 9 19.78 -3.76 -17.36
C ASP A 9 20.32 -3.51 -15.94
N PHE A 10 20.47 -4.59 -15.19
CA PHE A 10 21.02 -4.59 -13.83
C PHE A 10 21.64 -5.97 -13.54
N TYR A 11 22.49 -6.01 -12.53
CA TYR A 11 23.09 -7.23 -12.03
C TYR A 11 23.33 -7.13 -10.53
N LEU A 12 22.87 -8.16 -9.78
CA LEU A 12 23.07 -8.24 -8.34
C LEU A 12 24.27 -9.11 -8.02
N GLU A 13 25.27 -8.55 -7.35
CA GLU A 13 26.49 -9.29 -6.94
C GLU A 13 26.20 -10.30 -5.84
N LYS A 14 25.25 -10.00 -4.96
CA LYS A 14 24.86 -10.86 -3.83
C LYS A 14 23.88 -11.94 -4.26
N ASP A 15 24.03 -13.12 -3.67
CA ASP A 15 23.00 -14.17 -3.76
C ASP A 15 21.70 -13.66 -3.11
N THR A 16 20.56 -13.87 -3.78
CA THR A 16 19.28 -13.33 -3.36
C THR A 16 18.24 -14.39 -3.02
N ALA A 17 17.37 -14.02 -2.08
CA ALA A 17 16.07 -14.66 -1.87
C ALA A 17 14.99 -13.70 -2.38
N VAL A 18 14.20 -14.13 -3.35
CA VAL A 18 13.29 -13.27 -4.11
C VAL A 18 11.84 -13.58 -3.80
N ALA A 19 11.04 -12.54 -3.54
CA ALA A 19 9.58 -12.62 -3.57
C ALA A 19 9.07 -11.87 -4.81
N ILE A 20 8.24 -12.54 -5.61
CA ILE A 20 7.70 -11.98 -6.86
C ILE A 20 6.22 -11.67 -6.66
N GLY A 21 5.79 -10.46 -6.99
CA GLY A 21 4.38 -10.09 -6.89
C GLY A 21 4.08 -8.63 -7.22
N LYS A 22 2.80 -8.29 -7.27
CA LYS A 22 2.32 -6.90 -7.44
C LYS A 22 2.39 -6.12 -6.13
N PHE A 23 2.26 -6.79 -5.01
CA PHE A 23 2.32 -6.26 -3.64
C PHE A 23 1.38 -5.07 -3.38
N ASP A 24 0.22 -5.04 -4.04
CA ASP A 24 -0.76 -4.02 -3.78
C ASP A 24 -1.46 -4.28 -2.43
N GLY A 25 -1.34 -3.33 -1.51
CA GLY A 25 -1.79 -3.43 -0.12
C GLY A 25 -0.81 -4.15 0.83
N VAL A 26 0.16 -4.90 0.34
CA VAL A 26 1.09 -5.73 1.15
C VAL A 26 0.35 -6.49 2.25
N HIS A 27 -0.76 -7.12 1.88
CA HIS A 27 -1.68 -7.86 2.75
C HIS A 27 -1.04 -9.12 3.35
N LEU A 28 -1.76 -9.83 4.23
CA LEU A 28 -1.24 -11.01 4.94
C LEU A 28 -0.62 -12.07 4.02
N GLY A 29 -1.23 -12.34 2.85
CA GLY A 29 -0.64 -13.24 1.85
C GLY A 29 0.71 -12.75 1.33
N HIS A 30 0.82 -11.46 1.01
CA HIS A 30 2.11 -10.87 0.61
C HIS A 30 3.14 -10.91 1.75
N ARG A 31 2.72 -10.63 3.00
CA ARG A 31 3.62 -10.70 4.16
C ARG A 31 4.19 -12.08 4.35
N ARG A 32 3.40 -13.14 4.09
CA ARG A 32 3.90 -14.51 4.17
C ARG A 32 5.02 -14.79 3.16
N LEU A 33 4.89 -14.26 1.92
CA LEU A 33 5.97 -14.32 0.94
C LEU A 33 7.24 -13.58 1.43
N LEU A 34 7.05 -12.38 1.98
CA LEU A 34 8.16 -11.57 2.51
C LEU A 34 8.84 -12.24 3.70
N GLU A 35 8.11 -12.87 4.61
CA GLU A 35 8.66 -13.64 5.74
C GLU A 35 9.60 -14.75 5.26
N GLU A 36 9.25 -15.47 4.19
CA GLU A 36 10.08 -16.53 3.63
C GLU A 36 11.44 -16.00 3.17
N ILE A 37 11.46 -14.90 2.43
CA ILE A 37 12.73 -14.30 1.95
C ILE A 37 13.54 -13.66 3.08
N LEU A 38 12.87 -13.01 4.05
CA LEU A 38 13.53 -12.43 5.22
C LEU A 38 14.20 -13.50 6.08
N ASN A 39 13.57 -14.68 6.22
CA ASN A 39 14.16 -15.80 6.94
C ASN A 39 15.45 -16.33 6.26
N LYS A 40 15.62 -16.14 4.96
CA LYS A 40 16.82 -16.55 4.23
C LYS A 40 18.03 -15.65 4.47
N LYS A 41 17.83 -14.46 5.04
CA LYS A 41 18.95 -13.58 5.47
C LYS A 41 19.88 -14.27 6.46
N LYS A 42 19.35 -15.18 7.28
CA LYS A 42 20.17 -16.01 8.21
C LYS A 42 21.17 -16.91 7.48
N ASN A 43 20.91 -17.20 6.22
CA ASN A 43 21.76 -18.02 5.34
C ASN A 43 22.64 -17.15 4.43
N GLY A 44 22.72 -15.84 4.68
CA GLY A 44 23.57 -14.90 3.92
C GLY A 44 22.92 -14.40 2.62
N LEU A 45 21.66 -14.74 2.31
CA LEU A 45 20.97 -14.23 1.13
C LEU A 45 20.42 -12.82 1.37
N ALA A 46 20.50 -11.94 0.38
CA ALA A 46 19.82 -10.65 0.41
C ALA A 46 18.32 -10.84 0.14
N ALA A 47 17.46 -10.27 1.00
CA ALA A 47 16.02 -10.29 0.80
C ALA A 47 15.63 -9.32 -0.31
N CYS A 48 15.14 -9.82 -1.44
CA CYS A 48 14.83 -9.05 -2.64
C CYS A 48 13.33 -9.16 -2.98
N VAL A 49 12.68 -8.02 -3.22
CA VAL A 49 11.32 -7.95 -3.77
C VAL A 49 11.41 -7.60 -5.25
N PHE A 50 10.72 -8.37 -6.08
CA PHE A 50 10.54 -8.08 -7.50
C PHE A 50 9.09 -7.71 -7.77
N THR A 51 8.86 -6.51 -8.29
CA THR A 51 7.54 -6.02 -8.68
C THR A 51 7.60 -5.31 -10.03
N PHE A 52 6.44 -5.08 -10.64
CA PHE A 52 6.32 -4.42 -11.94
C PHE A 52 5.86 -2.97 -11.79
N ASP A 53 6.40 -2.08 -12.62
CA ASP A 53 6.00 -0.68 -12.72
C ASP A 53 5.89 -0.24 -14.20
N PRO A 54 4.67 0.13 -14.68
CA PRO A 54 3.37 0.00 -14.00
C PRO A 54 2.96 -1.46 -13.78
N THR A 55 1.89 -1.68 -13.00
CA THR A 55 1.32 -3.03 -12.86
C THR A 55 0.72 -3.52 -14.18
N PRO A 56 0.63 -4.85 -14.44
CA PRO A 56 0.02 -5.38 -15.67
C PRO A 56 -1.40 -4.84 -15.92
N ALA A 57 -2.21 -4.70 -14.86
CA ALA A 57 -3.58 -4.19 -14.99
C ALA A 57 -3.61 -2.75 -15.52
N VAL A 58 -2.67 -1.90 -15.11
CA VAL A 58 -2.55 -0.52 -15.60
C VAL A 58 -2.04 -0.51 -17.05
N LEU A 59 -0.97 -1.26 -17.35
CA LEU A 59 -0.41 -1.32 -18.70
C LEU A 59 -1.44 -1.73 -19.75
N PHE A 60 -2.31 -2.69 -19.42
CA PHE A 60 -3.32 -3.22 -20.34
C PHE A 60 -4.68 -2.52 -20.25
N GLY A 61 -4.78 -1.41 -19.47
CA GLY A 61 -6.01 -0.63 -19.33
C GLY A 61 -7.15 -1.36 -18.61
N LEU A 62 -6.83 -2.35 -17.79
CA LEU A 62 -7.78 -3.13 -16.99
C LEU A 62 -8.04 -2.52 -15.60
N SER A 63 -7.37 -1.43 -15.26
CA SER A 63 -7.49 -0.71 -13.99
C SER A 63 -7.40 0.79 -14.21
N ASP A 64 -8.07 1.56 -13.37
CA ASP A 64 -8.01 3.02 -13.32
C ASP A 64 -6.70 3.56 -12.69
N GLY A 65 -5.78 2.66 -12.33
CA GLY A 65 -4.48 2.99 -11.75
C GLY A 65 -4.51 3.34 -10.26
N LYS A 66 -5.67 3.25 -9.61
CA LYS A 66 -5.71 3.41 -8.15
C LYS A 66 -5.14 2.17 -7.46
N GLU A 67 -4.36 2.36 -6.43
CA GLU A 67 -3.70 1.30 -5.67
C GLU A 67 -4.06 1.39 -4.17
N LEU A 68 -4.08 0.24 -3.50
CA LEU A 68 -4.19 0.17 -2.03
C LEU A 68 -2.99 0.79 -1.35
N THR A 69 -1.81 0.61 -1.92
CA THR A 69 -0.56 1.24 -1.50
C THR A 69 0.13 1.85 -2.71
N THR A 70 0.40 3.15 -2.64
CA THR A 70 1.16 3.83 -3.69
C THR A 70 2.60 3.33 -3.73
N ARG A 71 3.32 3.66 -4.79
CA ARG A 71 4.73 3.29 -4.97
C ARG A 71 5.59 3.72 -3.79
N GLU A 72 5.46 4.96 -3.34
CA GLU A 72 6.21 5.49 -2.19
C GLU A 72 5.83 4.81 -0.89
N GLU A 73 4.55 4.52 -0.68
CA GLU A 73 4.08 3.78 0.50
C GLU A 73 4.62 2.34 0.50
N LYS A 74 4.64 1.66 -0.66
CA LYS A 74 5.26 0.33 -0.82
C LYS A 74 6.75 0.34 -0.48
N ARG A 75 7.52 1.30 -1.02
CA ARG A 75 8.94 1.45 -0.74
C ARG A 75 9.22 1.59 0.76
N ARG A 76 8.49 2.48 1.45
CA ARG A 76 8.63 2.67 2.89
C ARG A 76 8.25 1.43 3.69
N LEU A 77 7.22 0.74 3.26
CA LEU A 77 6.77 -0.47 3.95
C LEU A 77 7.81 -1.59 3.81
N PHE A 78 8.37 -1.80 2.62
CA PHE A 78 9.43 -2.78 2.41
C PHE A 78 10.71 -2.44 3.20
N GLU A 79 11.09 -1.17 3.25
CA GLU A 79 12.22 -0.73 4.05
C GLU A 79 12.00 -1.00 5.55
N ARG A 80 10.81 -0.66 6.09
CA ARG A 80 10.44 -0.97 7.49
C ARG A 80 10.40 -2.47 7.78
N LEU A 81 10.05 -3.30 6.81
CA LEU A 81 10.07 -4.77 6.93
C LEU A 81 11.47 -5.37 6.85
N GLY A 82 12.48 -4.59 6.48
CA GLY A 82 13.87 -5.03 6.42
C GLY A 82 14.24 -5.71 5.10
N ILE A 83 13.55 -5.39 4.01
CA ILE A 83 13.94 -5.77 2.65
C ILE A 83 15.25 -5.07 2.29
N ASP A 84 16.17 -5.80 1.66
CA ASP A 84 17.48 -5.26 1.27
C ASP A 84 17.44 -4.62 -0.12
N ILE A 85 16.72 -5.24 -1.07
CA ILE A 85 16.66 -4.83 -2.46
C ILE A 85 15.21 -4.83 -2.95
N LEU A 86 14.81 -3.75 -3.62
CA LEU A 86 13.54 -3.64 -4.33
C LEU A 86 13.80 -3.42 -5.81
N ILE A 87 13.29 -4.32 -6.66
CA ILE A 87 13.30 -4.17 -8.11
C ILE A 87 11.91 -3.78 -8.57
N GLU A 88 11.78 -2.56 -9.08
CA GLU A 88 10.59 -2.06 -9.77
C GLU A 88 10.84 -2.17 -11.28
N PHE A 89 10.59 -3.37 -11.80
CA PHE A 89 10.90 -3.72 -13.17
C PHE A 89 9.95 -3.00 -14.14
N PRO A 90 10.49 -2.28 -15.15
CA PRO A 90 9.65 -1.54 -16.11
C PRO A 90 8.82 -2.50 -16.96
N LEU A 91 7.49 -2.42 -16.80
CA LEU A 91 6.57 -3.22 -17.59
C LEU A 91 6.11 -2.40 -18.81
N THR A 92 6.67 -2.75 -19.96
CA THR A 92 6.31 -2.22 -21.29
C THR A 92 5.71 -3.33 -22.14
N LYS A 93 5.24 -3.01 -23.34
CA LYS A 93 4.77 -4.04 -24.28
C LYS A 93 5.88 -5.04 -24.63
N GLU A 94 7.12 -4.57 -24.74
CA GLU A 94 8.29 -5.39 -25.04
C GLU A 94 8.63 -6.33 -23.88
N THR A 95 8.71 -5.79 -22.66
CA THR A 95 9.03 -6.61 -21.46
C THR A 95 7.91 -7.57 -21.10
N ALA A 96 6.65 -7.17 -21.32
CA ALA A 96 5.49 -8.04 -21.15
C ALA A 96 5.43 -9.19 -22.17
N ALA A 97 6.13 -9.07 -23.31
CA ALA A 97 6.26 -10.13 -24.31
C ALA A 97 7.43 -11.08 -24.09
N THR A 98 8.14 -10.95 -22.95
CA THR A 98 9.23 -11.86 -22.58
C THR A 98 8.70 -13.27 -22.35
N GLU A 99 9.25 -14.27 -23.03
CA GLU A 99 8.87 -15.67 -22.82
C GLU A 99 9.16 -16.08 -21.36
N PRO A 100 8.28 -16.87 -20.71
CA PRO A 100 8.43 -17.22 -19.30
C PRO A 100 9.78 -17.85 -18.96
N GLU A 101 10.28 -18.75 -19.77
CA GLU A 101 11.57 -19.42 -19.57
C GLU A 101 12.73 -18.42 -19.62
N ARG A 102 12.64 -17.41 -20.50
CA ARG A 102 13.63 -16.35 -20.60
C ARG A 102 13.62 -15.46 -19.36
N PHE A 103 12.43 -15.15 -18.82
CA PHE A 103 12.31 -14.41 -17.55
C PHE A 103 13.04 -15.16 -16.42
N VAL A 104 12.84 -16.49 -16.33
CA VAL A 104 13.47 -17.30 -15.29
C VAL A 104 14.99 -17.38 -15.47
N THR A 105 15.46 -17.61 -16.71
CA THR A 105 16.91 -17.82 -16.98
C THR A 105 17.70 -16.52 -16.94
N GLU A 106 17.21 -15.47 -17.61
CA GLU A 106 17.98 -14.23 -17.76
C GLU A 106 17.78 -13.29 -16.55
N ILE A 107 16.51 -13.10 -16.11
CA ILE A 107 16.25 -12.13 -15.07
C ILE A 107 16.46 -12.76 -13.69
N LEU A 108 15.72 -13.83 -13.34
CA LEU A 108 15.83 -14.40 -12.00
C LEU A 108 17.20 -15.03 -11.76
N ALA A 109 17.62 -15.98 -12.61
CA ALA A 109 18.84 -16.72 -12.34
C ALA A 109 20.11 -15.88 -12.57
N LYS A 110 20.21 -15.17 -13.71
CA LYS A 110 21.44 -14.45 -14.06
C LYS A 110 21.49 -13.05 -13.45
N GLN A 111 20.52 -12.16 -13.73
CA GLN A 111 20.61 -10.77 -13.30
C GLN A 111 20.40 -10.62 -11.79
N MET A 112 19.47 -11.37 -11.21
CA MET A 112 19.16 -11.29 -9.77
C MET A 112 20.02 -12.22 -8.91
N ASN A 113 20.85 -13.08 -9.50
CA ASN A 113 21.66 -14.06 -8.79
C ASN A 113 20.84 -14.84 -7.72
N THR A 114 19.67 -15.33 -8.16
CA THR A 114 18.67 -15.93 -7.27
C THR A 114 19.12 -17.30 -6.76
N ARG A 115 18.92 -17.54 -5.45
CA ARG A 115 19.11 -18.85 -4.80
C ARG A 115 17.82 -19.39 -4.19
N PHE A 116 16.84 -18.50 -3.96
CA PHE A 116 15.56 -18.88 -3.40
C PHE A 116 14.46 -17.97 -3.94
N VAL A 117 13.32 -18.56 -4.32
CA VAL A 117 12.12 -17.85 -4.75
C VAL A 117 10.96 -18.21 -3.82
N ALA A 118 10.28 -17.22 -3.28
CA ALA A 118 8.95 -17.35 -2.67
C ALA A 118 7.91 -16.86 -3.68
N ALA A 119 6.96 -17.72 -4.03
CA ALA A 119 5.91 -17.44 -5.01
C ALA A 119 4.54 -17.82 -4.45
N GLY A 120 3.50 -17.02 -4.73
CA GLY A 120 2.12 -17.45 -4.49
C GLY A 120 1.72 -18.53 -5.50
N GLU A 121 0.79 -19.39 -5.14
CA GLU A 121 0.28 -20.43 -6.04
C GLU A 121 -0.43 -19.86 -7.29
N ASP A 122 -0.92 -18.62 -7.20
CA ASP A 122 -1.56 -17.86 -8.29
C ASP A 122 -0.58 -16.95 -9.06
N LEU A 123 0.74 -17.10 -8.83
CA LEU A 123 1.74 -16.34 -9.54
C LEU A 123 1.60 -16.55 -11.06
N SER A 124 1.57 -15.46 -11.82
CA SER A 124 1.68 -15.46 -13.27
C SER A 124 2.71 -14.44 -13.74
N PHE A 125 3.54 -14.83 -14.72
CA PHE A 125 4.58 -13.97 -15.29
C PHE A 125 4.86 -14.31 -16.75
N GLY A 126 5.67 -13.45 -17.39
CA GLY A 126 6.03 -13.61 -18.80
C GLY A 126 4.87 -13.36 -19.75
N LYS A 127 5.09 -13.66 -21.02
CA LYS A 127 4.14 -13.40 -22.11
C LYS A 127 2.79 -14.07 -21.87
N ASN A 128 1.73 -13.24 -21.91
CA ASN A 128 0.35 -13.66 -21.65
C ASN A 128 0.14 -14.31 -20.28
N GLY A 129 1.05 -14.11 -19.31
CA GLY A 129 0.97 -14.73 -17.99
C GLY A 129 1.16 -16.27 -18.03
N ALA A 130 1.84 -16.80 -19.05
CA ALA A 130 1.99 -18.25 -19.25
C ALA A 130 2.97 -18.91 -18.25
N GLY A 131 3.84 -18.11 -17.61
CA GLY A 131 4.69 -18.58 -16.51
C GLY A 131 3.91 -18.66 -15.20
N ASN A 132 4.17 -19.69 -14.41
CA ASN A 132 3.51 -19.96 -13.14
C ASN A 132 4.48 -20.60 -12.12
N ALA A 133 4.01 -20.91 -10.92
CA ALA A 133 4.82 -21.54 -9.88
C ALA A 133 5.38 -22.93 -10.33
N GLU A 134 4.60 -23.72 -11.05
CA GLU A 134 5.03 -25.03 -11.56
C GLU A 134 6.23 -24.93 -12.53
N LEU A 135 6.20 -23.94 -13.43
CA LEU A 135 7.33 -23.68 -14.33
C LEU A 135 8.59 -23.29 -13.55
N LEU A 136 8.45 -22.44 -12.50
CA LEU A 136 9.58 -22.11 -11.63
C LEU A 136 10.16 -23.35 -10.95
N GLU A 137 9.32 -24.20 -10.36
CA GLU A 137 9.73 -25.43 -9.69
C GLU A 137 10.44 -26.40 -10.66
N LYS A 138 9.96 -26.50 -11.88
CA LYS A 138 10.57 -27.33 -12.93
C LYS A 138 11.95 -26.84 -13.35
N MET A 139 12.13 -25.53 -13.48
CA MET A 139 13.40 -24.94 -13.96
C MET A 139 14.44 -24.74 -12.86
N ALA A 140 14.01 -24.54 -11.63
CA ALA A 140 14.84 -24.17 -10.48
C ALA A 140 16.06 -25.09 -10.27
N PRO A 141 15.94 -26.45 -10.29
CA PRO A 141 17.08 -27.34 -10.05
C PRO A 141 18.22 -27.15 -11.04
N GLN A 142 17.92 -26.91 -12.32
CA GLN A 142 18.92 -26.72 -13.38
C GLN A 142 19.60 -25.34 -13.30
N LEU A 143 18.93 -24.36 -12.66
CA LEU A 143 19.39 -22.99 -12.54
C LEU A 143 20.00 -22.68 -11.15
N GLY A 144 20.06 -23.68 -10.25
CA GLY A 144 20.74 -23.59 -8.96
C GLY A 144 19.99 -22.79 -7.90
N PHE A 145 18.65 -22.70 -7.96
CA PHE A 145 17.83 -22.09 -6.91
C PHE A 145 16.72 -23.03 -6.43
N CYS A 146 16.11 -22.70 -5.30
CA CYS A 146 14.95 -23.42 -4.76
C CYS A 146 13.70 -22.54 -4.85
N VAL A 147 12.53 -23.15 -5.01
CA VAL A 147 11.23 -22.49 -4.99
C VAL A 147 10.43 -22.93 -3.77
N ARG A 148 9.71 -22.04 -3.17
CA ARG A 148 8.67 -22.32 -2.18
C ARG A 148 7.38 -21.66 -2.62
N THR A 149 6.41 -22.48 -2.98
CA THR A 149 5.06 -22.05 -3.30
C THR A 149 4.29 -21.87 -2.00
N ILE A 150 3.59 -20.74 -1.87
CA ILE A 150 2.80 -20.35 -0.69
C ILE A 150 1.34 -20.40 -1.07
N GLU A 151 0.59 -21.18 -0.32
CA GLU A 151 -0.86 -21.26 -0.42
C GLU A 151 -1.52 -19.95 -0.04
N LYS A 152 -2.72 -19.70 -0.56
CA LYS A 152 -3.52 -18.54 -0.21
C LYS A 152 -3.88 -18.55 1.26
N ILE A 153 -3.92 -17.37 1.86
CA ILE A 153 -4.31 -17.18 3.25
C ILE A 153 -5.80 -16.82 3.31
N GLU A 154 -6.49 -17.39 4.26
CA GLU A 154 -7.86 -17.05 4.60
C GLU A 154 -7.94 -16.35 5.95
N VAL A 155 -8.87 -15.40 6.06
CA VAL A 155 -9.26 -14.76 7.32
C VAL A 155 -10.78 -14.87 7.43
N ASP A 156 -11.25 -15.42 8.53
CA ASP A 156 -12.68 -15.67 8.76
C ASP A 156 -13.35 -16.50 7.62
N GLY A 157 -12.60 -17.44 6.98
CA GLY A 157 -13.07 -18.28 5.87
C GLY A 157 -13.12 -17.56 4.51
N ILE A 158 -12.51 -16.38 4.39
CA ILE A 158 -12.47 -15.58 3.16
C ILE A 158 -11.02 -15.45 2.70
N GLU A 159 -10.78 -15.73 1.41
CA GLU A 159 -9.47 -15.59 0.78
C GLU A 159 -8.97 -14.14 0.85
N VAL A 160 -7.75 -13.95 1.33
CA VAL A 160 -7.08 -12.65 1.38
C VAL A 160 -6.53 -12.30 -0.01
N SER A 161 -7.11 -11.28 -0.64
CA SER A 161 -6.65 -10.79 -1.94
C SER A 161 -6.76 -9.28 -2.06
N SER A 162 -5.88 -8.66 -2.87
CA SER A 162 -5.94 -7.22 -3.15
C SER A 162 -7.31 -6.81 -3.72
N THR A 163 -7.91 -7.65 -4.55
CA THR A 163 -9.23 -7.39 -5.14
C THR A 163 -10.32 -7.28 -4.09
N TYR A 164 -10.35 -8.21 -3.14
CA TYR A 164 -11.35 -8.17 -2.08
C TYR A 164 -11.10 -7.02 -1.10
N ILE A 165 -9.84 -6.75 -0.75
CA ILE A 165 -9.49 -5.62 0.10
C ILE A 165 -9.85 -4.28 -0.54
N ARG A 166 -9.67 -4.11 -1.86
CA ARG A 166 -10.15 -2.93 -2.59
C ARG A 166 -11.64 -2.70 -2.40
N LYS A 167 -12.44 -3.76 -2.57
CA LYS A 167 -13.88 -3.71 -2.35
C LYS A 167 -14.23 -3.28 -0.92
N LEU A 168 -13.56 -3.83 0.08
CA LEU A 168 -13.76 -3.43 1.48
C LEU A 168 -13.46 -1.95 1.72
N VAL A 169 -12.35 -1.44 1.14
CA VAL A 169 -11.99 -0.03 1.23
C VAL A 169 -13.04 0.85 0.54
N GLU A 170 -13.47 0.48 -0.67
CA GLU A 170 -14.49 1.20 -1.44
C GLU A 170 -15.87 1.22 -0.76
N GLU A 171 -16.18 0.21 0.05
CA GLU A 171 -17.38 0.11 0.87
C GLU A 171 -17.24 0.78 2.25
N GLY A 172 -16.05 1.26 2.62
CA GLY A 172 -15.76 1.85 3.94
C GLY A 172 -15.67 0.84 5.09
N ARG A 173 -15.52 -0.45 4.79
CA ARG A 173 -15.41 -1.56 5.76
C ARG A 173 -13.97 -1.69 6.25
N MET A 174 -13.52 -0.65 6.96
CA MET A 174 -12.11 -0.47 7.31
C MET A 174 -11.61 -1.52 8.28
N GLU A 175 -12.43 -1.96 9.25
CA GLU A 175 -12.06 -2.99 10.23
C GLU A 175 -11.81 -4.34 9.56
N GLU A 176 -12.58 -4.68 8.54
CA GLU A 176 -12.39 -5.91 7.77
C GLU A 176 -11.19 -5.80 6.84
N ALA A 177 -10.99 -4.64 6.23
CA ALA A 177 -9.79 -4.38 5.44
C ALA A 177 -8.52 -4.48 6.31
N GLU A 178 -8.54 -3.96 7.55
CA GLU A 178 -7.43 -4.08 8.50
C GLU A 178 -7.11 -5.53 8.83
N LYS A 179 -8.12 -6.38 9.08
CA LYS A 179 -7.91 -7.81 9.34
C LYS A 179 -7.15 -8.50 8.22
N MET A 180 -7.49 -8.19 6.97
CA MET A 180 -6.84 -8.80 5.80
C MET A 180 -5.48 -8.19 5.45
N LEU A 181 -5.32 -6.89 5.68
CA LEU A 181 -4.04 -6.19 5.52
C LEU A 181 -3.05 -6.56 6.64
N GLY A 182 -3.55 -6.94 7.83
CA GLY A 182 -2.74 -7.11 9.05
C GLY A 182 -2.24 -5.78 9.61
N MET A 183 -2.79 -4.66 9.14
CA MET A 183 -2.55 -3.30 9.62
C MET A 183 -3.69 -2.38 9.17
N PRO A 184 -3.94 -1.25 9.87
CA PRO A 184 -4.92 -0.28 9.44
C PRO A 184 -4.62 0.27 8.04
N TYR A 185 -5.67 0.53 7.27
CA TYR A 185 -5.53 1.20 5.97
C TYR A 185 -5.09 2.65 6.17
N ALA A 186 -3.94 3.01 5.63
CA ALA A 186 -3.32 4.30 5.88
C ALA A 186 -3.12 5.13 4.60
N LEU A 187 -3.10 6.44 4.80
CA LEU A 187 -2.83 7.47 3.82
C LEU A 187 -1.62 8.25 4.29
N VAL A 188 -0.59 8.35 3.47
CA VAL A 188 0.65 9.07 3.81
C VAL A 188 0.76 10.31 2.92
N GLY A 189 1.10 11.45 3.52
CA GLY A 189 1.30 12.68 2.78
C GLY A 189 1.77 13.83 3.66
N CYS A 190 2.06 14.96 3.02
CA CYS A 190 2.44 16.19 3.73
C CYS A 190 1.19 16.95 4.21
N VAL A 191 1.32 17.58 5.35
CA VAL A 191 0.29 18.46 5.90
C VAL A 191 0.26 19.76 5.10
N GLU A 192 -0.89 20.08 4.53
CA GLU A 192 -1.13 21.31 3.78
C GLU A 192 -2.01 22.29 4.55
N HIS A 193 -1.95 23.57 4.17
CA HIS A 193 -2.85 24.58 4.69
C HIS A 193 -4.28 24.31 4.18
N GLY A 194 -5.23 24.26 5.11
CA GLY A 194 -6.66 24.16 4.81
C GLY A 194 -7.37 25.53 4.93
N ASN A 195 -8.70 25.51 4.87
CA ASN A 195 -9.53 26.71 4.99
C ASN A 195 -9.65 27.25 6.42
N HIS A 196 -8.98 26.65 7.40
CA HIS A 196 -8.94 27.01 8.82
C HIS A 196 -10.33 27.14 9.51
N ILE A 197 -11.40 26.59 8.92
CA ILE A 197 -12.77 26.64 9.51
C ILE A 197 -12.79 25.91 10.86
N GLY A 198 -12.15 24.74 10.95
CA GLY A 198 -12.04 24.01 12.21
C GLY A 198 -11.34 24.83 13.31
N HIS A 199 -10.26 25.52 12.97
CA HIS A 199 -9.56 26.40 13.91
C HIS A 199 -10.46 27.51 14.43
N THR A 200 -11.26 28.16 13.57
CA THR A 200 -12.22 29.20 13.95
C THR A 200 -13.30 28.69 14.92
N LEU A 201 -13.65 27.41 14.82
CA LEU A 201 -14.63 26.75 15.67
C LEU A 201 -14.03 26.17 16.97
N GLY A 202 -12.70 26.25 17.15
CA GLY A 202 -11.98 25.68 18.30
C GLY A 202 -11.55 24.23 18.12
N PHE A 203 -11.60 23.71 16.89
CA PHE A 203 -11.16 22.34 16.53
C PHE A 203 -10.04 22.41 15.48
N PRO A 204 -8.78 22.68 15.88
CA PRO A 204 -7.67 22.73 14.94
C PRO A 204 -7.50 21.38 14.25
N THR A 205 -7.45 21.39 12.91
CA THR A 205 -7.32 20.21 12.08
C THR A 205 -6.06 20.27 11.21
N VAL A 206 -5.48 19.13 10.96
CA VAL A 206 -4.43 18.96 9.94
C VAL A 206 -5.06 18.47 8.64
N ASN A 207 -4.58 18.99 7.52
CA ASN A 207 -5.08 18.65 6.20
C ASN A 207 -4.01 17.85 5.45
N LEU A 208 -4.38 16.66 5.00
CA LEU A 208 -3.54 15.80 4.17
C LEU A 208 -4.16 15.69 2.78
N LEU A 209 -3.35 15.92 1.75
CA LEU A 209 -3.70 15.62 0.38
C LEU A 209 -3.15 14.23 0.03
N PRO A 210 -4.03 13.25 -0.24
CA PRO A 210 -3.58 11.92 -0.62
C PRO A 210 -2.77 11.93 -1.91
N PRO A 211 -1.76 11.07 -2.07
CA PRO A 211 -1.01 10.95 -3.31
C PRO A 211 -1.92 10.57 -4.49
N ALA A 212 -1.56 11.01 -5.69
CA ALA A 212 -2.23 10.57 -6.91
C ALA A 212 -2.18 9.04 -7.03
N GLY A 213 -3.26 8.44 -7.48
CA GLY A 213 -3.37 6.97 -7.62
C GLY A 213 -3.68 6.21 -6.31
N LYS A 214 -3.78 6.89 -5.16
CA LYS A 214 -4.23 6.25 -3.92
C LYS A 214 -5.72 5.92 -3.99
N LEU A 215 -6.10 4.68 -3.70
CA LEU A 215 -7.50 4.31 -3.52
C LEU A 215 -8.02 4.98 -2.24
N LEU A 216 -9.17 5.64 -2.34
CA LEU A 216 -9.78 6.31 -1.21
C LEU A 216 -11.09 5.62 -0.84
N PRO A 217 -11.42 5.53 0.46
CA PRO A 217 -12.70 5.04 0.90
C PRO A 217 -13.80 6.10 0.66
N PRO A 218 -15.08 5.77 0.90
CA PRO A 218 -16.19 6.72 0.75
C PRO A 218 -16.00 8.01 1.55
N ASN A 219 -16.54 9.09 1.03
CA ASN A 219 -16.60 10.35 1.76
C ASN A 219 -17.33 10.19 3.09
N GLY A 220 -16.74 10.73 4.15
CA GLY A 220 -17.34 10.64 5.48
C GLY A 220 -16.36 10.79 6.62
N VAL A 221 -16.88 10.59 7.81
CA VAL A 221 -16.13 10.71 9.06
C VAL A 221 -15.69 9.31 9.51
N TYR A 222 -14.42 9.22 9.90
CA TYR A 222 -13.75 8.01 10.33
C TYR A 222 -13.10 8.20 11.68
N TYR A 223 -13.12 7.19 12.53
CA TYR A 223 -12.12 7.11 13.59
C TYR A 223 -10.77 6.74 12.95
N ALA A 224 -9.74 7.41 13.42
CA ALA A 224 -8.41 7.27 12.85
C ALA A 224 -7.34 7.35 13.94
N VAL A 225 -6.12 6.98 13.56
CA VAL A 225 -4.92 7.33 14.29
C VAL A 225 -3.96 8.03 13.33
N VAL A 226 -3.28 9.05 13.84
CA VAL A 226 -2.27 9.78 13.08
C VAL A 226 -0.91 9.47 13.66
N ARG A 227 0.02 9.02 12.80
CA ARG A 227 1.43 8.83 13.16
C ARG A 227 2.24 10.03 12.70
N TYR A 228 2.91 10.65 13.64
CA TYR A 228 3.81 11.77 13.39
C TYR A 228 5.04 11.66 14.28
N ASN A 229 6.23 11.75 13.69
CA ASN A 229 7.52 11.74 14.39
C ASN A 229 7.64 10.61 15.45
N GLY A 230 7.26 9.38 15.06
CA GLY A 230 7.32 8.18 15.91
C GLY A 230 6.24 8.10 17.00
N LYS A 231 5.39 9.10 17.15
CA LYS A 231 4.25 9.10 18.08
C LYS A 231 2.94 8.79 17.36
N VAL A 232 1.98 8.26 18.10
CA VAL A 232 0.64 7.93 17.62
C VAL A 232 -0.39 8.77 18.40
N TYR A 233 -1.26 9.45 17.66
CA TYR A 233 -2.33 10.28 18.19
C TYR A 233 -3.66 9.72 17.75
N LYS A 234 -4.63 9.59 18.66
CA LYS A 234 -6.04 9.36 18.28
C LYS A 234 -6.53 10.52 17.44
N ALA A 235 -7.39 10.26 16.48
CA ALA A 235 -7.93 11.29 15.61
C ALA A 235 -9.34 10.96 15.11
N ILE A 236 -10.05 12.01 14.71
CA ILE A 236 -11.22 11.91 13.85
C ILE A 236 -10.85 12.55 12.52
N SER A 237 -11.09 11.80 11.44
CA SER A 237 -10.74 12.23 10.09
C SER A 237 -11.98 12.32 9.21
N ASN A 238 -12.11 13.40 8.46
CA ASN A 238 -13.09 13.52 7.39
C ASN A 238 -12.39 13.31 6.04
N VAL A 239 -12.81 12.28 5.32
CA VAL A 239 -12.43 12.03 3.92
C VAL A 239 -13.47 12.71 3.05
N GLY A 240 -13.06 13.67 2.22
CA GLY A 240 -14.04 14.43 1.44
C GLY A 240 -13.41 15.28 0.35
N THR A 241 -14.29 15.85 -0.48
CA THR A 241 -13.89 16.73 -1.58
C THR A 241 -13.58 18.12 -1.06
N LYS A 242 -12.39 18.63 -1.34
CA LYS A 242 -11.98 19.99 -1.00
C LYS A 242 -11.99 20.89 -2.23
N PRO A 243 -12.56 22.11 -2.13
CA PRO A 243 -12.36 23.12 -3.15
C PRO A 243 -10.88 23.54 -3.14
N THR A 244 -10.22 23.49 -4.27
CA THR A 244 -8.88 24.04 -4.46
C THR A 244 -8.96 25.42 -5.08
N VAL A 245 -7.88 26.21 -4.95
CA VAL A 245 -7.77 27.55 -5.57
C VAL A 245 -7.90 27.48 -7.11
N SER A 246 -7.64 26.30 -7.70
CA SER A 246 -7.67 26.03 -9.15
C SER A 246 -8.99 25.47 -9.68
N SER A 247 -10.12 25.63 -8.98
CA SER A 247 -11.44 25.06 -9.35
C SER A 247 -11.50 23.52 -9.50
N GLU A 248 -10.41 22.81 -9.39
CA GLU A 248 -10.40 21.35 -9.37
C GLU A 248 -10.83 20.84 -8.00
N LYS A 249 -11.79 19.93 -7.99
CA LYS A 249 -12.19 19.24 -6.76
C LYS A 249 -11.18 18.14 -6.48
N ARG A 250 -10.36 18.29 -5.43
CA ARG A 250 -9.46 17.24 -4.98
C ARG A 250 -9.99 16.58 -3.71
N MET A 251 -9.79 15.28 -3.63
CA MET A 251 -10.07 14.55 -2.40
C MET A 251 -8.99 14.89 -1.37
N GLY A 252 -9.41 15.13 -0.14
CA GLY A 252 -8.51 15.41 0.98
C GLY A 252 -8.95 14.70 2.25
N VAL A 253 -8.03 14.60 3.20
CA VAL A 253 -8.31 14.10 4.54
C VAL A 253 -8.04 15.20 5.54
N GLU A 254 -9.06 15.56 6.30
CA GLU A 254 -8.96 16.55 7.36
C GLU A 254 -9.10 15.83 8.71
N SER A 255 -8.09 15.96 9.57
CA SER A 255 -8.01 15.21 10.81
C SER A 255 -7.90 16.14 12.01
N TYR A 256 -8.81 15.99 12.98
CA TYR A 256 -8.66 16.52 14.32
C TYR A 256 -7.91 15.50 15.17
N LEU A 257 -6.77 15.91 15.74
CA LEU A 257 -5.93 15.08 16.60
C LEU A 257 -6.23 15.40 18.06
N TYR A 258 -6.47 14.36 18.86
CA TYR A 258 -6.64 14.53 20.30
C TYR A 258 -5.32 14.88 20.99
N ASP A 259 -5.38 15.79 21.94
CA ASP A 259 -4.25 16.18 22.80
C ASP A 259 -3.00 16.58 21.99
N PHE A 260 -3.22 17.36 20.89
CA PHE A 260 -2.21 17.79 19.95
C PHE A 260 -2.32 19.30 19.66
N ASP A 261 -1.21 20.02 19.80
CA ASP A 261 -1.15 21.48 19.68
C ASP A 261 0.06 21.99 18.86
N LEU A 262 0.75 21.08 18.14
CA LEU A 262 1.92 21.43 17.37
C LEU A 262 1.55 21.96 15.99
N ASP A 263 2.32 22.92 15.49
CA ASP A 263 2.33 23.31 14.08
C ASP A 263 3.19 22.33 13.29
N ILE A 264 2.55 21.61 12.34
CA ILE A 264 3.19 20.57 11.52
C ILE A 264 2.98 20.77 10.02
N TYR A 265 2.72 21.99 9.57
CA TYR A 265 2.63 22.28 8.14
C TYR A 265 3.91 21.88 7.39
N GLY A 266 3.76 21.30 6.22
CA GLY A 266 4.86 20.78 5.41
C GLY A 266 5.51 19.50 5.95
N GLN A 267 5.09 19.04 7.13
CA GLN A 267 5.57 17.79 7.69
C GLN A 267 4.76 16.61 7.14
N GLU A 268 5.41 15.46 7.06
CA GLU A 268 4.75 14.23 6.64
C GLU A 268 4.05 13.55 7.82
N ILE A 269 2.84 13.08 7.57
CA ILE A 269 2.04 12.29 8.51
C ILE A 269 1.48 11.04 7.83
N GLU A 270 1.16 10.04 8.64
CA GLU A 270 0.40 8.85 8.23
C GLU A 270 -0.96 8.87 8.96
N VAL A 271 -2.06 8.97 8.21
CA VAL A 271 -3.43 8.88 8.73
C VAL A 271 -3.95 7.48 8.47
N ALA A 272 -4.09 6.69 9.52
CA ALA A 272 -4.60 5.32 9.46
C ALA A 272 -6.08 5.30 9.86
N LEU A 273 -6.94 4.98 8.91
CA LEU A 273 -8.40 4.93 9.07
C LEU A 273 -8.80 3.63 9.74
N LYS A 274 -9.51 3.71 10.88
CA LYS A 274 -9.89 2.55 11.70
C LYS A 274 -11.31 2.09 11.43
N SER A 275 -12.27 3.00 11.45
CA SER A 275 -13.68 2.68 11.24
C SER A 275 -14.46 3.83 10.65
N PHE A 276 -15.39 3.51 9.75
CA PHE A 276 -16.35 4.45 9.19
C PHE A 276 -17.44 4.77 10.20
N ARG A 277 -17.73 6.04 10.44
CA ARG A 277 -18.74 6.47 11.42
C ARG A 277 -20.02 6.96 10.76
N ARG A 278 -19.91 7.84 9.80
CA ARG A 278 -21.05 8.43 9.12
C ARG A 278 -20.66 9.08 7.78
N PRO A 279 -21.58 9.21 6.83
CA PRO A 279 -21.33 9.97 5.61
C PRO A 279 -21.18 11.48 5.91
N GLU A 280 -20.61 12.20 4.95
CA GLU A 280 -20.65 13.66 4.95
C GLU A 280 -22.09 14.16 4.92
N ARG A 281 -22.33 15.28 5.60
CA ARG A 281 -23.61 15.98 5.53
C ARG A 281 -23.40 17.49 5.44
N ARG A 282 -24.34 18.18 4.85
CA ARG A 282 -24.37 19.64 4.84
C ARG A 282 -25.07 20.14 6.11
N PHE A 283 -24.58 21.24 6.64
CA PHE A 283 -25.13 21.92 7.82
C PHE A 283 -25.74 23.23 7.39
N GLY A 284 -26.84 23.60 8.02
CA GLY A 284 -27.54 24.85 7.76
C GLY A 284 -26.86 26.07 8.41
N SER A 285 -26.07 25.82 9.47
CA SER A 285 -25.36 26.89 10.20
C SER A 285 -24.03 26.37 10.75
N LEU A 286 -23.15 27.30 11.19
CA LEU A 286 -21.91 27.00 11.88
C LEU A 286 -22.14 26.37 13.25
N GLU A 287 -23.22 26.74 13.93
CA GLU A 287 -23.63 26.17 15.22
C GLU A 287 -24.00 24.69 15.09
N GLU A 288 -24.75 24.32 14.04
CA GLU A 288 -25.06 22.92 13.77
C GLU A 288 -23.79 22.10 13.46
N LEU A 289 -22.87 22.67 12.66
CA LEU A 289 -21.58 22.05 12.38
C LEU A 289 -20.79 21.83 13.68
N LYS A 290 -20.69 22.88 14.52
CA LYS A 290 -19.97 22.82 15.79
C LYS A 290 -20.54 21.72 16.70
N LYS A 291 -21.87 21.72 16.88
CA LYS A 291 -22.56 20.71 17.70
C LYS A 291 -22.28 19.29 17.23
N GLN A 292 -22.24 19.08 15.91
CA GLN A 292 -21.92 17.76 15.38
C GLN A 292 -20.44 17.37 15.58
N LEU A 293 -19.51 18.32 15.43
CA LEU A 293 -18.10 18.08 15.70
C LEU A 293 -17.86 17.73 17.18
N ASP A 294 -18.54 18.43 18.11
CA ASP A 294 -18.50 18.10 19.53
C ASP A 294 -18.94 16.65 19.80
N LEU A 295 -20.02 16.19 19.16
CA LEU A 295 -20.49 14.81 19.28
C LEU A 295 -19.48 13.80 18.69
N ASP A 296 -19.00 14.05 17.47
CA ASP A 296 -18.04 13.15 16.81
C ASP A 296 -16.76 13.02 17.63
N ILE A 297 -16.28 14.15 18.22
CA ILE A 297 -15.07 14.18 19.05
C ILE A 297 -15.32 13.46 20.40
N ALA A 298 -16.47 13.66 21.01
CA ALA A 298 -16.81 12.99 22.27
C ALA A 298 -16.88 11.47 22.09
N ASP A 299 -17.52 11.00 21.00
CA ASP A 299 -17.61 9.58 20.66
C ASP A 299 -16.24 8.98 20.34
N GLY A 300 -15.42 9.69 19.58
CA GLY A 300 -14.09 9.22 19.17
C GLY A 300 -13.06 9.15 20.28
N ARG A 301 -13.24 9.92 21.37
CA ARG A 301 -12.35 9.84 22.52
C ARG A 301 -12.45 8.51 23.25
N ASN A 302 -13.63 7.86 23.17
CA ASN A 302 -13.95 6.59 23.83
C ASN A 302 -13.78 5.34 22.93
N ALA A 303 -13.47 5.54 21.66
CA ALA A 303 -13.32 4.49 20.62
C ALA A 303 -11.93 3.85 20.60
#